data_11757d6ba4112bc1345a4cf5a67de227
#
_entry.id   11757d6ba4112bc1345a4cf5a67de227
#
_cell.length_a   1.000
_cell.length_b   1.000
_cell.length_c   1.000
_cell.angle_alpha   90.00
_cell.angle_beta   90.00
_cell.angle_gamma   90.00
#
_symmetry.space_group_name_H-M   'P 1'
#
loop_
_entity.id
_entity.type
_entity.pdbx_description
1 polymer ?
#
loop_
_entity_poly.entity_id
_entity_poly.type
_entity_poly.pdbx_seq_one_letter_code
_entity_poly.pdbx_strand_id
1 'polypeptide(L)'
;MIVGLDHVQVAAPAGCEEDARAFYGVLLGLEEIEKPALLASRGGAWFRVDDQQLHVGVADGFGPATKAHPAFRVSSAASLEMLAARLEAHGYAVSRPSQEEIPGTLRLHSSDPWGNRIELVADVPYGT
;
A
#
# COMPACT_ATOMS: atom_id res chain seq x y z
N MET A 1 -4.55 -12.81 23.90
CA MET A 1 -3.22 -12.30 23.51
C MET A 1 -3.28 -11.86 22.06
N ILE A 2 -2.51 -10.88 21.67
CA ILE A 2 -2.41 -10.45 20.27
C ILE A 2 -1.70 -11.56 19.48
N VAL A 3 -2.27 -11.92 18.31
CA VAL A 3 -1.73 -13.00 17.47
C VAL A 3 -1.39 -12.55 16.06
N GLY A 4 -1.58 -11.27 15.72
CA GLY A 4 -1.23 -10.74 14.40
C GLY A 4 -1.91 -9.42 14.12
N LEU A 5 -1.75 -8.95 12.87
CA LEU A 5 -2.48 -7.80 12.35
C LEU A 5 -3.68 -8.30 11.57
N ASP A 6 -4.84 -7.69 11.79
CA ASP A 6 -6.06 -7.96 11.02
C ASP A 6 -6.09 -7.10 9.77
N HIS A 7 -5.91 -5.80 9.96
CA HIS A 7 -5.89 -4.85 8.85
C HIS A 7 -5.07 -3.61 9.23
N VAL A 8 -4.71 -2.86 8.20
CA VAL A 8 -4.14 -1.52 8.31
C VAL A 8 -5.06 -0.59 7.54
N GLN A 9 -5.37 0.58 8.10
CA GLN A 9 -6.17 1.58 7.42
C GLN A 9 -5.33 2.79 7.07
N VAL A 10 -5.50 3.27 5.84
CA VAL A 10 -5.00 4.57 5.40
C VAL A 10 -6.19 5.51 5.23
N ALA A 11 -5.97 6.78 5.50
CA ALA A 11 -7.01 7.79 5.36
C ALA A 11 -7.03 8.35 3.93
N ALA A 12 -8.18 8.84 3.51
CA ALA A 12 -8.37 9.44 2.20
C ALA A 12 -9.49 10.49 2.26
N PRO A 13 -9.54 11.42 1.30
CA PRO A 13 -10.64 12.37 1.24
C PRO A 13 -11.93 11.71 0.73
N ALA A 14 -13.06 12.35 0.97
CA ALA A 14 -14.34 11.91 0.43
C ALA A 14 -14.27 11.83 -1.10
N GLY A 15 -14.92 10.82 -1.67
CA GLY A 15 -14.90 10.60 -3.13
C GLY A 15 -13.67 9.83 -3.61
N CYS A 16 -12.95 9.18 -2.70
CA CYS A 16 -11.67 8.51 -2.98
C CYS A 16 -11.79 7.14 -3.67
N GLU A 17 -12.99 6.58 -3.79
CA GLU A 17 -13.18 5.16 -4.14
C GLU A 17 -12.59 4.80 -5.50
N GLU A 18 -12.79 5.64 -6.51
CA GLU A 18 -12.29 5.37 -7.87
C GLU A 18 -10.77 5.39 -7.90
N ASP A 19 -10.14 6.39 -7.26
CA ASP A 19 -8.69 6.48 -7.17
C ASP A 19 -8.10 5.36 -6.33
N ALA A 20 -8.80 4.95 -5.26
CA ALA A 20 -8.38 3.81 -4.44
C ALA A 20 -8.33 2.53 -5.28
N ARG A 21 -9.34 2.28 -6.09
CA ARG A 21 -9.39 1.12 -6.97
C ARG A 21 -8.30 1.15 -8.04
N ALA A 22 -8.06 2.34 -8.61
CA ALA A 22 -7.02 2.48 -9.63
C ALA A 22 -5.63 2.25 -9.05
N PHE A 23 -5.35 2.73 -7.84
CA PHE A 23 -4.03 2.62 -7.23
C PHE A 23 -3.82 1.28 -6.53
N TYR A 24 -4.59 1.02 -5.47
CA TYR A 24 -4.41 -0.20 -4.68
C TYR A 24 -4.89 -1.44 -5.43
N GLY A 25 -5.99 -1.32 -6.16
CA GLY A 25 -6.56 -2.42 -6.92
C GLY A 25 -5.78 -2.76 -8.18
N VAL A 26 -5.69 -1.81 -9.10
CA VAL A 26 -5.09 -2.07 -10.43
C VAL A 26 -3.58 -1.94 -10.39
N LEU A 27 -3.05 -0.82 -9.92
CA LEU A 27 -1.62 -0.53 -9.97
C LEU A 27 -0.82 -1.47 -9.05
N LEU A 28 -1.22 -1.61 -7.79
CA LEU A 28 -0.57 -2.52 -6.84
C LEU A 28 -1.07 -3.97 -6.94
N GLY A 29 -2.20 -4.20 -7.61
CA GLY A 29 -2.70 -5.55 -7.86
C GLY A 29 -3.44 -6.20 -6.69
N LEU A 30 -3.97 -5.41 -5.75
CA LEU A 30 -4.74 -5.96 -4.64
C LEU A 30 -6.18 -6.24 -5.05
N GLU A 31 -6.76 -7.32 -4.53
CA GLU A 31 -8.15 -7.67 -4.77
C GLU A 31 -9.07 -6.84 -3.87
N GLU A 32 -9.99 -6.10 -4.49
CA GLU A 32 -11.02 -5.39 -3.71
C GLU A 32 -11.99 -6.40 -3.09
N ILE A 33 -12.35 -6.19 -1.81
CA ILE A 33 -13.34 -7.00 -1.11
C ILE A 33 -14.50 -6.11 -0.70
N GLU A 34 -15.68 -6.73 -0.58
CA GLU A 34 -16.89 -6.03 -0.20
C GLU A 34 -16.85 -5.61 1.26
N LYS A 35 -17.26 -4.36 1.52
CA LYS A 35 -17.40 -3.86 2.88
C LYS A 35 -18.71 -4.37 3.50
N PRO A 36 -18.73 -4.62 4.84
CA PRO A 36 -19.98 -4.92 5.51
C PRO A 36 -21.04 -3.85 5.26
N ALA A 37 -22.31 -4.27 5.13
CA ALA A 37 -23.39 -3.38 4.74
C ALA A 37 -23.51 -2.14 5.63
N LEU A 38 -23.30 -2.29 6.95
CA LEU A 38 -23.39 -1.18 7.89
C LEU A 38 -22.29 -0.13 7.69
N LEU A 39 -21.19 -0.50 7.06
CA LEU A 39 -20.05 0.39 6.80
C LEU A 39 -20.03 0.93 5.38
N ALA A 40 -20.84 0.37 4.48
CA ALA A 40 -20.79 0.71 3.06
C ALA A 40 -21.05 2.19 2.79
N SER A 41 -21.94 2.82 3.56
CA SER A 41 -22.29 4.24 3.39
C SER A 41 -21.19 5.20 3.85
N ARG A 42 -20.18 4.73 4.56
CA ARG A 42 -19.08 5.59 5.05
C ARG A 42 -18.07 5.94 3.97
N GLY A 43 -18.18 5.32 2.79
CA GLY A 43 -17.21 5.49 1.70
C GLY A 43 -15.92 4.70 1.93
N GLY A 44 -14.96 4.91 1.04
CA GLY A 44 -13.71 4.17 1.07
C GLY A 44 -13.80 2.83 0.34
N ALA A 45 -12.75 2.03 0.46
CA ALA A 45 -12.66 0.72 -0.18
C ALA A 45 -11.76 -0.19 0.63
N TRP A 46 -12.03 -1.48 0.59
CA TRP A 46 -11.26 -2.50 1.29
C TRP A 46 -10.60 -3.44 0.29
N PHE A 47 -9.37 -3.86 0.60
CA PHE A 47 -8.58 -4.73 -0.26
C PHE A 47 -7.98 -5.88 0.53
N ARG A 48 -7.88 -7.04 -0.09
CA ARG A 48 -7.21 -8.20 0.49
C ARG A 48 -5.70 -8.09 0.30
N VAL A 49 -4.95 -8.37 1.35
CA VAL A 49 -3.49 -8.45 1.31
C VAL A 49 -3.10 -9.79 1.96
N ASP A 50 -3.08 -10.86 1.17
CA ASP A 50 -2.89 -12.24 1.65
C ASP A 50 -3.91 -12.57 2.74
N ASP A 51 -3.51 -12.85 3.97
CA ASP A 51 -4.41 -13.14 5.09
C ASP A 51 -4.82 -11.90 5.89
N GLN A 52 -4.41 -10.72 5.44
CA GLN A 52 -4.72 -9.44 6.07
C GLN A 52 -5.52 -8.57 5.09
N GLN A 53 -5.82 -7.36 5.50
CA GLN A 53 -6.57 -6.42 4.68
C GLN A 53 -5.95 -5.02 4.75
N LEU A 54 -6.10 -4.26 3.67
CA LEU A 54 -5.86 -2.83 3.64
C LEU A 54 -7.19 -2.13 3.48
N HIS A 55 -7.49 -1.21 4.38
CA HIS A 55 -8.69 -0.39 4.32
C HIS A 55 -8.33 1.03 3.93
N VAL A 56 -9.07 1.59 2.99
CA VAL A 56 -9.02 3.03 2.68
C VAL A 56 -10.25 3.64 3.31
N GLY A 57 -10.06 4.51 4.29
CA GLY A 57 -11.16 5.12 5.06
C GLY A 57 -11.23 6.61 4.83
N VAL A 58 -12.45 7.12 4.61
CA VAL A 58 -12.69 8.55 4.44
C VAL A 58 -12.50 9.27 5.78
N ALA A 59 -11.71 10.35 5.76
CA ALA A 59 -11.47 11.18 6.94
C ALA A 59 -11.82 12.63 6.62
N ASP A 60 -12.64 13.24 7.47
CA ASP A 60 -12.90 14.66 7.38
C ASP A 60 -11.61 15.43 7.71
N GLY A 61 -11.37 16.53 6.98
CA GLY A 61 -10.15 17.30 7.19
C GLY A 61 -8.89 16.51 6.86
N PHE A 62 -8.96 15.65 5.86
CA PHE A 62 -7.87 14.75 5.48
C PHE A 62 -6.55 15.48 5.30
N GLY A 63 -5.48 14.89 5.85
CA GLY A 63 -4.09 15.23 5.58
C GLY A 63 -3.28 13.94 5.43
N PRO A 64 -2.34 13.87 4.47
CA PRO A 64 -1.63 12.64 4.20
C PRO A 64 -0.68 12.25 5.33
N ALA A 65 -0.55 10.94 5.56
CA ALA A 65 0.43 10.38 6.49
C ALA A 65 1.75 10.21 5.74
N THR A 66 2.76 10.99 6.16
CA THR A 66 4.08 10.97 5.50
C THR A 66 5.13 10.23 6.32
N LYS A 67 4.84 9.90 7.57
CA LYS A 67 5.70 9.09 8.42
C LYS A 67 5.10 7.69 8.66
N ALA A 68 3.89 7.62 9.19
CA ALA A 68 3.17 6.36 9.33
C ALA A 68 2.82 5.83 7.94
N HIS A 69 3.08 4.54 7.68
CA HIS A 69 2.85 3.97 6.36
C HIS A 69 2.71 2.45 6.42
N PRO A 70 1.90 1.87 5.53
CA PRO A 70 1.92 0.42 5.35
C PRO A 70 3.14 0.00 4.55
N ALA A 71 3.69 -1.18 4.87
CA ALA A 71 4.73 -1.81 4.08
C ALA A 71 4.19 -3.14 3.54
N PHE A 72 4.16 -3.26 2.22
CA PHE A 72 3.66 -4.46 1.55
C PHE A 72 4.84 -5.35 1.17
N ARG A 73 4.76 -6.63 1.53
CA ARG A 73 5.77 -7.59 1.12
C ARG A 73 5.49 -8.04 -0.30
N VAL A 74 6.50 -7.95 -1.15
CA VAL A 74 6.44 -8.37 -2.55
C VAL A 74 7.15 -9.70 -2.69
N SER A 75 6.68 -10.56 -3.58
CA SER A 75 7.13 -11.95 -3.68
C SER A 75 8.60 -12.12 -4.10
N SER A 76 9.16 -11.14 -4.80
CA SER A 76 10.54 -11.25 -5.32
C SER A 76 11.12 -9.87 -5.64
N ALA A 77 12.45 -9.81 -5.77
CA ALA A 77 13.13 -8.61 -6.25
C ALA A 77 12.66 -8.21 -7.65
N ALA A 78 12.42 -9.18 -8.52
CA ALA A 78 11.92 -8.91 -9.87
C ALA A 78 10.53 -8.28 -9.84
N SER A 79 9.63 -8.78 -9.01
CA SER A 79 8.30 -8.20 -8.83
C SER A 79 8.37 -6.78 -8.24
N LEU A 80 9.32 -6.54 -7.33
CA LEU A 80 9.55 -5.20 -6.78
C LEU A 80 9.91 -4.21 -7.88
N GLU A 81 10.83 -4.60 -8.76
CA GLU A 81 11.25 -3.75 -9.88
C GLU A 81 10.11 -3.51 -10.88
N MET A 82 9.27 -4.52 -11.13
CA MET A 82 8.10 -4.36 -11.98
C MET A 82 7.13 -3.34 -11.39
N LEU A 83 6.89 -3.41 -10.09
CA LEU A 83 6.01 -2.44 -9.41
C LEU A 83 6.62 -1.05 -9.39
N ALA A 84 7.94 -0.92 -9.18
CA ALA A 84 8.63 0.35 -9.25
C ALA A 84 8.44 1.02 -10.62
N ALA A 85 8.68 0.26 -11.70
CA ALA A 85 8.50 0.76 -13.06
C ALA A 85 7.06 1.17 -13.34
N ARG A 86 6.10 0.39 -12.84
CA ARG A 86 4.67 0.67 -13.01
C ARG A 86 4.26 1.95 -12.26
N LEU A 87 4.75 2.12 -11.04
CA LEU A 87 4.52 3.34 -10.27
C LEU A 87 5.06 4.58 -11.00
N GLU A 88 6.30 4.51 -11.45
CA GLU A 88 6.93 5.61 -12.18
C GLU A 88 6.21 5.92 -13.49
N ALA A 89 5.78 4.91 -14.23
CA ALA A 89 5.04 5.08 -15.48
C ALA A 89 3.69 5.79 -15.26
N HIS A 90 3.12 5.70 -14.05
CA HIS A 90 1.87 6.37 -13.69
C HIS A 90 2.10 7.68 -12.92
N GLY A 91 3.33 8.20 -12.91
CA GLY A 91 3.64 9.49 -12.33
C GLY A 91 3.94 9.50 -10.83
N TYR A 92 4.07 8.33 -10.20
CA TYR A 92 4.41 8.24 -8.78
C TYR A 92 5.91 8.18 -8.61
N ALA A 93 6.46 9.04 -7.75
CA ALA A 93 7.88 9.03 -7.45
C ALA A 93 8.24 7.80 -6.62
N VAL A 94 9.39 7.21 -6.94
CA VAL A 94 9.93 6.06 -6.22
C VAL A 94 11.26 6.45 -5.61
N SER A 95 11.42 6.24 -4.30
CA SER A 95 12.70 6.42 -3.63
C SER A 95 13.17 5.10 -3.02
N ARG A 96 14.48 4.91 -2.97
CA ARG A 96 15.08 3.67 -2.50
C ARG A 96 16.00 3.97 -1.32
N PRO A 97 15.57 3.62 -0.08
CA PRO A 97 16.48 3.74 1.08
C PRO A 97 17.68 2.81 0.91
N SER A 98 18.75 3.11 1.62
CA SER A 98 19.95 2.28 1.58
C SER A 98 19.64 0.84 2.02
N GLN A 99 20.17 -0.15 1.30
CA GLN A 99 20.05 -1.55 1.67
C GLN A 99 20.74 -1.86 3.00
N GLU A 100 21.64 -1.00 3.44
CA GLU A 100 22.34 -1.16 4.71
C GLU A 100 21.44 -0.92 5.92
N GLU A 101 20.34 -0.15 5.74
CA GLU A 101 19.42 0.15 6.84
C GLU A 101 18.74 -1.11 7.39
N ILE A 102 18.31 -2.01 6.50
CA ILE A 102 17.73 -3.30 6.88
C ILE A 102 18.37 -4.37 6.00
N PRO A 103 19.45 -4.99 6.49
CA PRO A 103 20.15 -6.02 5.69
C PRO A 103 19.23 -7.17 5.29
N GLY A 104 19.42 -7.69 4.08
CA GLY A 104 18.64 -8.81 3.57
C GLY A 104 17.31 -8.40 2.95
N THR A 105 17.02 -7.10 2.85
CA THR A 105 15.79 -6.62 2.23
C THR A 105 16.06 -5.57 1.18
N LEU A 106 15.22 -5.58 0.14
CA LEU A 106 15.12 -4.48 -0.83
C LEU A 106 13.85 -3.71 -0.49
N ARG A 107 13.96 -2.39 -0.40
CA ARG A 107 12.84 -1.53 -0.03
C ARG A 107 12.69 -0.40 -1.02
N LEU A 108 11.46 0.00 -1.27
CA LEU A 108 11.19 1.27 -1.92
C LEU A 108 10.03 2.00 -1.25
N HIS A 109 10.09 3.31 -1.32
CA HIS A 109 9.01 4.18 -0.86
C HIS A 109 8.36 4.85 -2.06
N SER A 110 7.05 5.02 -1.98
CA SER A 110 6.27 5.81 -2.92
C SER A 110 5.16 6.50 -2.15
N SER A 111 4.20 7.06 -2.85
CA SER A 111 3.01 7.62 -2.23
C SER A 111 1.77 7.17 -2.99
N ASP A 112 0.65 7.14 -2.28
CA ASP A 112 -0.64 6.85 -2.90
C ASP A 112 -1.23 8.12 -3.56
N PRO A 113 -2.42 8.07 -4.18
CA PRO A 113 -2.97 9.23 -4.88
C PRO A 113 -3.14 10.48 -4.03
N TRP A 114 -3.27 10.33 -2.72
CA TRP A 114 -3.53 11.44 -1.81
C TRP A 114 -2.29 11.87 -1.02
N GLY A 115 -1.14 11.25 -1.29
CA GLY A 115 0.12 11.61 -0.66
C GLY A 115 0.49 10.79 0.57
N ASN A 116 -0.29 9.75 0.93
CA ASN A 116 0.12 8.85 2.00
C ASN A 116 1.35 8.07 1.55
N ARG A 117 2.35 7.95 2.41
CA ARG A 117 3.52 7.12 2.13
C ARG A 117 3.12 5.65 2.08
N ILE A 118 3.69 4.93 1.12
CA ILE A 118 3.67 3.46 1.09
C ILE A 118 5.09 2.94 0.96
N GLU A 119 5.29 1.71 1.38
CA GLU A 119 6.57 1.02 1.23
C GLU A 119 6.32 -0.35 0.60
N LEU A 120 7.21 -0.77 -0.29
CA LEU A 120 7.24 -2.12 -0.84
C LEU A 120 8.55 -2.77 -0.41
N VAL A 121 8.48 -4.03 0.02
CA VAL A 121 9.62 -4.76 0.58
C VAL A 121 9.72 -6.13 -0.10
N ALA A 122 10.92 -6.48 -0.53
CA ALA A 122 11.22 -7.83 -1.01
C ALA A 122 12.48 -8.36 -0.33
N ASP A 123 12.52 -9.65 -0.08
CA ASP A 123 13.71 -10.27 0.46
C ASP A 123 14.79 -10.37 -0.62
N VAL A 124 16.03 -10.09 -0.26
CA VAL A 124 17.18 -10.35 -1.13
C VAL A 124 17.47 -11.84 -1.07
N PRO A 125 17.55 -12.54 -2.22
CA PRO A 125 17.90 -13.95 -2.20
C PRO A 125 19.26 -14.17 -1.55
N TYR A 126 19.37 -15.22 -0.75
CA TYR A 126 20.61 -15.56 -0.06
C TYR A 126 21.74 -15.78 -1.09
N GLY A 127 22.88 -15.09 -0.89
CA GLY A 127 24.03 -15.23 -1.78
C GLY A 127 24.03 -14.32 -3.02
N THR A 128 23.09 -13.37 -3.14
CA THR A 128 23.08 -12.38 -4.22
C THR A 128 23.53 -11.01 -3.79
#